data_9042b7d1eac74862b98373c2491435b9
#
_entry.id   9042b7d1eac74862b98373c2491435b9
#
_cell.length_a   1.000
_cell.length_b   1.000
_cell.length_c   1.000
_cell.angle_alpha   90.00
_cell.angle_beta   90.00
_cell.angle_gamma   90.00
#
_symmetry.space_group_name_H-M   'P 1'
#
loop_
_entity.id
_entity.type
_entity.pdbx_description
1 polymer ?
#
loop_
_entity_poly.entity_id
_entity_poly.type
_entity_poly.pdbx_seq_one_letter_code
_entity_poly.pdbx_strand_id
1 'polypeptide(L)'
;MSKNEVAKKEEYAVALAGDFEQDANNGFDNMGQEDFALPFLKLLTSTSPEVGEVDGAMPGFIMNSVTGELYDGKKGITVIPVAYVRQYIEWAPRGSGSGAPIAIYPATSDILTRTHREPGDNKDYLDNGNYIENTANHYVMVVNEAGIPEPALIVMKSTQLKKSRKWNSMMMSTKLMGKNGPYTPPMYSHVYRLTTQAESNDKDRKSTRLNSSHT
;
A
#
# COMPACT_ATOMS: atom_id res chain seq x y z
N MET A 1 28.55 -18.26 -15.73
CA MET A 1 29.07 -17.52 -14.56
C MET A 1 29.62 -18.52 -13.55
N SER A 2 30.87 -18.34 -13.15
CA SER A 2 31.56 -19.27 -12.28
C SER A 2 31.08 -19.14 -10.83
N LYS A 3 30.97 -20.26 -10.11
CA LYS A 3 30.66 -20.29 -8.66
C LYS A 3 31.54 -19.34 -7.81
N ASN A 4 32.72 -18.99 -8.32
CA ASN A 4 33.64 -18.09 -7.63
C ASN A 4 33.25 -16.59 -7.67
N GLU A 5 32.42 -16.14 -8.63
CA GLU A 5 32.00 -14.74 -8.69
C GLU A 5 30.86 -14.45 -7.73
N VAL A 6 29.92 -15.40 -7.53
CA VAL A 6 28.82 -15.28 -6.56
C VAL A 6 29.37 -15.27 -5.13
N ALA A 7 30.32 -16.17 -4.82
CA ALA A 7 30.94 -16.21 -3.50
C ALA A 7 31.71 -14.91 -3.16
N LYS A 8 32.41 -14.32 -4.14
CA LYS A 8 33.09 -13.04 -3.96
C LYS A 8 32.14 -11.88 -3.67
N LYS A 9 30.94 -11.88 -4.25
CA LYS A 9 29.96 -10.82 -4.05
C LYS A 9 29.33 -10.87 -2.66
N GLU A 10 29.10 -12.06 -2.14
CA GLU A 10 28.59 -12.25 -0.77
C GLU A 10 29.66 -11.93 0.29
N GLU A 11 30.92 -12.28 0.04
CA GLU A 11 32.02 -11.99 0.94
C GLU A 11 32.31 -10.49 1.05
N TYR A 12 32.13 -9.71 -0.04
CA TYR A 12 32.25 -8.26 -0.02
C TYR A 12 31.13 -7.58 0.79
N ALA A 13 29.90 -8.06 0.69
CA ALA A 13 28.77 -7.50 1.43
C ALA A 13 28.89 -7.71 2.95
N VAL A 14 29.43 -8.86 3.38
CA VAL A 14 29.61 -9.18 4.80
C VAL A 14 30.80 -8.45 5.42
N ALA A 15 31.90 -8.26 4.69
CA ALA A 15 33.09 -7.55 5.20
C ALA A 15 32.85 -6.06 5.45
N LEU A 16 31.95 -5.43 4.69
CA LEU A 16 31.65 -4.00 4.83
C LEU A 16 30.56 -3.68 5.88
N ALA A 17 29.70 -4.63 6.22
CA ALA A 17 28.55 -4.38 7.10
C ALA A 17 28.93 -4.10 8.58
N GLY A 18 30.12 -4.52 9.02
CA GLY A 18 30.55 -4.35 10.42
C GLY A 18 31.13 -2.98 10.78
N ASP A 19 31.56 -2.20 9.78
CA ASP A 19 32.30 -0.95 10.04
C ASP A 19 31.47 0.33 9.91
N PHE A 20 30.22 0.23 9.39
CA PHE A 20 29.40 1.42 9.08
C PHE A 20 28.51 1.92 10.22
N GLU A 21 28.43 1.22 11.34
CA GLU A 21 27.56 1.63 12.45
C GLU A 21 28.00 3.00 13.04
N GLN A 22 29.31 3.27 13.07
CA GLN A 22 29.86 4.55 13.57
C GLN A 22 29.59 5.72 12.63
N ASP A 23 29.39 5.44 11.34
CA ASP A 23 29.12 6.40 10.28
C ASP A 23 27.61 6.43 9.91
N ALA A 24 26.75 5.88 10.77
CA ALA A 24 25.33 5.84 10.52
C ALA A 24 24.77 7.25 10.24
N ASN A 25 23.96 7.37 9.19
CA ASN A 25 23.36 8.60 8.66
C ASN A 25 24.32 9.61 7.99
N ASN A 26 25.62 9.36 7.91
CA ASN A 26 26.54 10.21 7.15
C ASN A 26 26.08 10.29 5.67
N GLY A 27 26.07 11.51 5.15
CA GLY A 27 25.65 11.79 3.76
C GLY A 27 24.16 12.09 3.57
N PHE A 28 23.34 11.99 4.63
CA PHE A 28 21.92 12.34 4.59
C PHE A 28 21.60 13.72 5.18
N ASP A 29 22.59 14.46 5.64
CA ASP A 29 22.45 15.74 6.39
C ASP A 29 21.69 16.84 5.63
N ASN A 30 21.72 16.79 4.30
CA ASN A 30 21.05 17.79 3.44
C ASN A 30 19.74 17.27 2.80
N MET A 31 19.26 16.10 3.18
CA MET A 31 18.02 15.52 2.65
C MET A 31 16.82 15.94 3.50
N GLY A 32 15.78 16.48 2.84
CA GLY A 32 14.47 16.78 3.41
C GLY A 32 13.45 15.69 3.10
N GLN A 33 12.23 15.85 3.61
CA GLN A 33 11.13 14.90 3.33
C GLN A 33 10.79 14.80 1.84
N GLU A 34 11.01 15.85 1.10
CA GLU A 34 10.80 15.94 -0.35
C GLU A 34 11.77 15.08 -1.17
N ASP A 35 12.90 14.71 -0.56
CA ASP A 35 13.93 13.88 -1.22
C ASP A 35 13.67 12.38 -1.06
N PHE A 36 12.65 11.99 -0.29
CA PHE A 36 12.29 10.61 -0.05
C PHE A 36 10.95 10.26 -0.68
N ALA A 37 10.91 9.16 -1.42
CA ALA A 37 9.67 8.58 -1.87
C ALA A 37 9.06 7.68 -0.79
N LEU A 38 7.78 7.91 -0.43
CA LEU A 38 7.05 7.00 0.42
C LEU A 38 6.72 5.71 -0.38
N PRO A 39 7.18 4.53 0.05
CA PRO A 39 6.89 3.28 -0.66
C PRO A 39 5.39 2.98 -0.71
N PHE A 40 4.89 2.63 -1.89
CA PHE A 40 3.56 2.04 -2.05
C PHE A 40 3.67 0.52 -1.99
N LEU A 41 2.80 -0.11 -1.23
CA LEU A 41 2.59 -1.56 -1.28
C LEU A 41 1.56 -1.86 -2.36
N LYS A 42 2.05 -2.20 -3.55
CA LYS A 42 1.24 -2.49 -4.73
C LYS A 42 0.84 -3.95 -4.76
N LEU A 43 -0.46 -4.23 -4.77
CA LEU A 43 -0.97 -5.57 -5.02
C LEU A 43 -0.86 -5.88 -6.52
N LEU A 44 -0.10 -6.90 -6.86
CA LEU A 44 0.06 -7.35 -8.24
C LEU A 44 -1.13 -8.18 -8.69
N THR A 45 -1.64 -7.84 -9.86
CA THR A 45 -2.72 -8.56 -10.55
C THR A 45 -2.19 -9.14 -11.86
N SER A 46 -2.98 -9.96 -12.54
CA SER A 46 -2.59 -10.50 -13.85
C SER A 46 -2.38 -9.44 -14.94
N THR A 47 -2.86 -8.22 -14.71
CA THR A 47 -2.71 -7.08 -15.64
C THR A 47 -1.64 -6.07 -15.18
N SER A 48 -0.95 -6.34 -14.08
CA SER A 48 0.13 -5.50 -13.59
C SER A 48 1.37 -5.68 -14.46
N PRO A 49 1.98 -4.61 -15.01
CA PRO A 49 3.16 -4.71 -15.88
C PRO A 49 4.32 -5.48 -15.22
N GLU A 50 4.49 -5.31 -13.93
CA GLU A 50 5.55 -5.94 -13.15
C GLU A 50 5.50 -7.48 -13.18
N VAL A 51 4.31 -8.06 -13.47
CA VAL A 51 4.12 -9.52 -13.66
C VAL A 51 4.66 -9.98 -15.02
N GLY A 52 5.61 -9.50 -15.56
CA GLY A 52 6.26 -9.90 -16.82
C GLY A 52 7.63 -9.26 -16.95
N GLU A 53 7.85 -8.22 -16.16
CA GLU A 53 9.05 -7.40 -16.20
C GLU A 53 9.98 -7.63 -15.00
N VAL A 54 9.41 -7.97 -13.84
CA VAL A 54 10.18 -8.18 -12.60
C VAL A 54 10.28 -9.67 -12.32
N ASP A 55 11.51 -10.15 -12.18
CA ASP A 55 11.78 -11.57 -11.90
C ASP A 55 11.12 -12.00 -10.59
N GLY A 56 10.40 -13.11 -10.63
CA GLY A 56 9.65 -13.63 -9.47
C GLY A 56 8.32 -12.94 -9.18
N ALA A 57 7.95 -11.86 -9.89
CA ALA A 57 6.67 -11.20 -9.69
C ALA A 57 5.52 -12.05 -10.23
N MET A 58 4.53 -12.32 -9.39
CA MET A 58 3.35 -13.11 -9.72
C MET A 58 2.05 -12.41 -9.29
N PRO A 59 0.93 -12.69 -9.96
CA PRO A 59 -0.37 -12.23 -9.50
C PRO A 59 -0.66 -12.68 -8.07
N GLY A 60 -1.07 -11.75 -7.22
CA GLY A 60 -1.30 -12.01 -5.81
C GLY A 60 -0.12 -11.64 -4.91
N PHE A 61 1.04 -11.32 -5.45
CA PHE A 61 2.15 -10.78 -4.68
C PHE A 61 1.90 -9.31 -4.34
N ILE A 62 2.54 -8.84 -3.29
CA ILE A 62 2.61 -7.44 -2.90
C ILE A 62 4.02 -6.97 -3.20
N MET A 63 4.15 -5.84 -3.88
CA MET A 63 5.45 -5.25 -4.24
C MET A 63 5.62 -3.90 -3.57
N ASN A 64 6.79 -3.66 -3.01
CA ASN A 64 7.22 -2.32 -2.57
C ASN A 64 7.67 -1.52 -3.80
N SER A 65 7.06 -0.37 -4.05
CA SER A 65 7.32 0.42 -5.26
C SER A 65 8.68 1.12 -5.28
N VAL A 66 9.36 1.22 -4.15
CA VAL A 66 10.67 1.89 -4.03
C VAL A 66 11.80 0.86 -4.04
N THR A 67 11.70 -0.18 -3.21
CA THR A 67 12.76 -1.19 -3.10
C THR A 67 12.65 -2.31 -4.15
N GLY A 68 11.48 -2.48 -4.77
CA GLY A 68 11.18 -3.62 -5.65
C GLY A 68 10.97 -4.94 -4.90
N GLU A 69 11.00 -4.93 -3.57
CA GLU A 69 10.83 -6.13 -2.76
C GLU A 69 9.45 -6.76 -2.98
N LEU A 70 9.47 -8.08 -3.16
CA LEU A 70 8.29 -8.89 -3.42
C LEU A 70 7.91 -9.72 -2.19
N TYR A 71 6.67 -9.58 -1.76
CA TYR A 71 6.09 -10.35 -0.67
C TYR A 71 5.07 -11.35 -1.22
N ASP A 72 5.22 -12.63 -0.87
CA ASP A 72 4.21 -13.64 -1.19
C ASP A 72 2.89 -13.30 -0.48
N GLY A 73 1.88 -12.95 -1.25
CA GLY A 73 0.60 -12.54 -0.70
C GLY A 73 -0.15 -13.62 0.07
N LYS A 74 0.13 -14.90 -0.16
CA LYS A 74 -0.43 -16.01 0.63
C LYS A 74 0.20 -16.09 2.02
N LYS A 75 1.52 -15.89 2.10
CA LYS A 75 2.22 -15.77 3.38
C LYS A 75 1.82 -14.48 4.08
N GLY A 76 1.57 -13.42 3.31
CA GLY A 76 1.19 -12.11 3.81
C GLY A 76 2.36 -11.31 4.38
N ILE A 77 2.08 -10.04 4.66
CA ILE A 77 2.99 -9.09 5.30
C ILE A 77 2.47 -8.71 6.68
N THR A 78 3.38 -8.45 7.58
CA THR A 78 3.08 -7.96 8.93
C THR A 78 3.15 -6.44 8.93
N VAL A 79 2.07 -5.77 9.36
CA VAL A 79 2.00 -4.31 9.36
C VAL A 79 1.45 -3.76 10.67
N ILE A 80 1.92 -2.57 11.04
CA ILE A 80 1.39 -1.75 12.12
C ILE A 80 0.71 -0.54 11.46
N PRO A 81 -0.63 -0.38 11.54
CA PRO A 81 -1.31 0.79 10.99
C PRO A 81 -0.97 2.03 11.83
N VAL A 82 -0.65 3.13 11.15
CA VAL A 82 -0.24 4.39 11.81
C VAL A 82 -1.28 5.47 11.63
N ALA A 83 -1.79 5.63 10.40
CA ALA A 83 -2.80 6.64 10.08
C ALA A 83 -3.69 6.18 8.93
N TYR A 84 -4.88 6.75 8.87
CA TYR A 84 -5.85 6.53 7.80
C TYR A 84 -6.35 7.86 7.26
N VAL A 85 -6.28 8.03 5.94
CA VAL A 85 -6.80 9.22 5.25
C VAL A 85 -7.65 8.79 4.07
N ARG A 86 -8.92 9.21 4.05
CA ARG A 86 -9.79 9.07 2.89
C ARG A 86 -9.75 10.34 2.05
N GLN A 87 -9.63 10.18 0.74
CA GLN A 87 -9.55 11.28 -0.21
C GLN A 87 -10.38 10.96 -1.46
N TYR A 88 -10.80 12.00 -2.15
CA TYR A 88 -11.35 11.92 -3.49
C TYR A 88 -10.31 12.47 -4.46
N ILE A 89 -9.95 11.67 -5.46
CA ILE A 89 -8.92 12.03 -6.45
C ILE A 89 -9.61 12.26 -7.79
N GLU A 90 -9.39 13.42 -8.39
CA GLU A 90 -9.87 13.74 -9.73
C GLU A 90 -8.84 13.31 -10.77
N TRP A 91 -9.30 12.54 -11.74
CA TRP A 91 -8.50 12.02 -12.82
C TRP A 91 -9.03 12.50 -14.17
N ALA A 92 -8.14 12.77 -15.11
CA ALA A 92 -8.49 12.93 -16.51
C ALA A 92 -9.02 11.60 -17.10
N PRO A 93 -9.80 11.66 -18.21
CA PRO A 93 -10.18 10.48 -18.97
C PRO A 93 -8.96 9.65 -19.38
N ARG A 94 -9.12 8.33 -19.50
CA ARG A 94 -8.02 7.46 -19.94
C ARG A 94 -7.49 7.88 -21.29
N GLY A 95 -6.16 7.99 -21.41
CA GLY A 95 -5.49 8.40 -22.64
C GLY A 95 -5.38 9.91 -22.81
N SER A 96 -5.93 10.71 -21.89
CA SER A 96 -5.74 12.17 -21.86
C SER A 96 -4.99 12.54 -20.56
N GLY A 97 -4.02 13.43 -20.68
CA GLY A 97 -3.24 13.93 -19.54
C GLY A 97 -1.97 13.15 -19.23
N SER A 98 -1.25 13.60 -18.21
CA SER A 98 0.07 13.09 -17.80
C SER A 98 0.03 11.82 -16.95
N GLY A 99 -1.17 11.31 -16.59
CA GLY A 99 -1.33 10.24 -15.61
C GLY A 99 -1.23 10.69 -14.15
N ALA A 100 -0.96 11.98 -13.90
CA ALA A 100 -1.02 12.57 -12.57
C ALA A 100 -2.46 12.95 -12.18
N PRO A 101 -2.79 12.99 -10.88
CA PRO A 101 -4.06 13.54 -10.41
C PRO A 101 -4.24 15.00 -10.83
N ILE A 102 -5.44 15.36 -11.25
CA ILE A 102 -5.80 16.77 -11.54
C ILE A 102 -6.01 17.54 -10.24
N ALA A 103 -6.72 16.92 -9.29
CA ALA A 103 -6.96 17.50 -7.98
C ALA A 103 -7.16 16.40 -6.93
N ILE A 104 -6.91 16.75 -5.68
CA ILE A 104 -7.14 15.89 -4.52
C ILE A 104 -8.03 16.64 -3.54
N TYR A 105 -9.15 16.03 -3.19
CA TYR A 105 -10.16 16.60 -2.29
C TYR A 105 -10.19 15.81 -0.98
N PRO A 106 -10.35 16.49 0.17
CA PRO A 106 -10.51 15.84 1.46
C PRO A 106 -11.83 15.04 1.51
N ALA A 107 -11.91 14.08 2.43
CA ALA A 107 -13.12 13.26 2.62
C ALA A 107 -14.39 14.08 2.98
N THR A 108 -14.20 15.31 3.47
CA THR A 108 -15.28 16.26 3.82
C THR A 108 -15.76 17.08 2.64
N SER A 109 -15.12 16.96 1.48
CA SER A 109 -15.52 17.68 0.27
C SER A 109 -16.91 17.22 -0.22
N ASP A 110 -17.66 18.15 -0.76
CA ASP A 110 -18.95 17.93 -1.43
C ASP A 110 -18.79 17.51 -2.91
N ILE A 111 -17.55 17.26 -3.38
CA ILE A 111 -17.25 17.00 -4.79
C ILE A 111 -18.16 15.91 -5.41
N LEU A 112 -18.57 14.91 -4.64
CA LEU A 112 -19.44 13.85 -5.13
C LEU A 112 -20.87 14.36 -5.47
N THR A 113 -21.31 15.48 -4.93
CA THR A 113 -22.61 16.07 -5.30
C THR A 113 -22.63 16.65 -6.70
N ARG A 114 -21.44 16.87 -7.27
CA ARG A 114 -21.20 17.41 -8.60
C ARG A 114 -20.94 16.33 -9.65
N THR A 115 -21.06 15.05 -9.27
CA THR A 115 -20.80 13.92 -10.16
C THR A 115 -22.10 13.25 -10.59
N HIS A 116 -22.04 12.61 -11.76
CA HIS A 116 -23.08 11.71 -12.27
C HIS A 116 -22.45 10.35 -12.63
N ARG A 117 -23.29 9.33 -12.81
CA ARG A 117 -22.84 7.99 -13.20
C ARG A 117 -23.41 7.62 -14.57
N GLU A 118 -22.56 7.04 -15.40
CA GLU A 118 -22.96 6.48 -16.67
C GLU A 118 -23.56 5.07 -16.50
N PRO A 119 -24.59 4.70 -17.30
CA PRO A 119 -25.12 3.34 -17.29
C PRO A 119 -24.03 2.30 -17.60
N GLY A 120 -23.88 1.33 -16.69
CA GLY A 120 -22.89 0.24 -16.85
C GLY A 120 -21.48 0.56 -16.37
N ASP A 121 -21.20 1.79 -15.95
CA ASP A 121 -19.96 2.19 -15.30
C ASP A 121 -20.22 2.59 -13.84
N ASN A 122 -19.29 2.25 -12.96
CA ASN A 122 -19.36 2.58 -11.53
C ASN A 122 -18.49 3.79 -11.14
N LYS A 123 -18.08 4.59 -12.14
CA LYS A 123 -17.30 5.80 -11.91
C LYS A 123 -18.23 6.99 -11.66
N ASP A 124 -17.75 7.91 -10.84
CA ASP A 124 -18.41 9.19 -10.57
C ASP A 124 -17.76 10.25 -11.49
N TYR A 125 -18.46 10.67 -12.56
CA TYR A 125 -17.97 11.61 -13.57
C TYR A 125 -18.39 13.05 -13.26
N LEU A 126 -17.48 13.98 -13.57
CA LEU A 126 -17.77 15.42 -13.62
C LEU A 126 -18.21 15.83 -15.02
N ASP A 127 -18.88 16.98 -15.16
CA ASP A 127 -19.37 17.51 -16.46
C ASP A 127 -18.26 17.78 -17.47
N ASN A 128 -17.01 17.97 -17.00
CA ASN A 128 -15.83 18.14 -17.86
C ASN A 128 -15.22 16.81 -18.37
N GLY A 129 -15.85 15.67 -18.06
CA GLY A 129 -15.39 14.34 -18.45
C GLY A 129 -14.35 13.71 -17.51
N ASN A 130 -13.84 14.45 -16.54
CA ASN A 130 -12.99 13.88 -15.49
C ASN A 130 -13.81 12.95 -14.59
N TYR A 131 -13.13 12.04 -13.87
CA TYR A 131 -13.82 11.19 -12.91
C TYR A 131 -13.21 11.28 -11.53
N ILE A 132 -14.03 11.07 -10.51
CA ILE A 132 -13.63 11.09 -9.11
C ILE A 132 -13.45 9.65 -8.61
N GLU A 133 -12.28 9.38 -8.07
CA GLU A 133 -11.96 8.09 -7.45
C GLU A 133 -11.89 8.25 -5.93
N ASN A 134 -12.75 7.52 -5.21
CA ASN A 134 -12.68 7.43 -3.76
C ASN A 134 -11.50 6.53 -3.36
N THR A 135 -10.59 7.07 -2.58
CA THR A 135 -9.33 6.43 -2.21
C THR A 135 -9.15 6.40 -0.71
N ALA A 136 -8.86 5.23 -0.18
CA ALA A 136 -8.54 4.97 1.21
C ALA A 136 -7.05 4.73 1.36
N ASN A 137 -6.35 5.66 2.00
CA ASN A 137 -4.91 5.61 2.22
C ASN A 137 -4.64 5.13 3.65
N HIS A 138 -4.00 3.97 3.76
CA HIS A 138 -3.53 3.41 5.02
C HIS A 138 -2.01 3.58 5.10
N TYR A 139 -1.56 4.47 5.97
CA TYR A 139 -0.14 4.61 6.32
C TYR A 139 0.20 3.53 7.33
N VAL A 140 1.21 2.74 7.04
CA VAL A 140 1.59 1.59 7.83
C VAL A 140 3.11 1.53 8.03
N MET A 141 3.53 0.82 9.08
CA MET A 141 4.89 0.32 9.17
C MET A 141 4.87 -1.16 8.79
N VAL A 142 5.62 -1.55 7.79
CA VAL A 142 5.86 -2.96 7.45
C VAL A 142 6.95 -3.49 8.36
N VAL A 143 6.71 -4.59 9.02
CA VAL A 143 7.74 -5.25 9.84
C VAL A 143 8.45 -6.27 8.96
N ASN A 144 9.71 -6.01 8.65
CA ASN A 144 10.54 -6.89 7.84
C ASN A 144 10.97 -8.16 8.60
N GLU A 145 11.69 -9.07 7.95
CA GLU A 145 12.12 -10.34 8.54
C GLU A 145 13.07 -10.15 9.75
N ALA A 146 13.82 -9.04 9.80
CA ALA A 146 14.66 -8.67 10.94
C ALA A 146 13.88 -8.03 12.09
N GLY A 147 12.56 -7.85 11.96
CA GLY A 147 11.72 -7.17 12.94
C GLY A 147 11.80 -5.64 12.90
N ILE A 148 12.44 -5.07 11.88
CA ILE A 148 12.60 -3.61 11.74
C ILE A 148 11.38 -3.05 11.02
N PRO A 149 10.71 -2.01 11.58
CA PRO A 149 9.56 -1.38 10.95
C PRO A 149 9.99 -0.37 9.87
N GLU A 150 9.40 -0.46 8.69
CA GLU A 150 9.64 0.42 7.55
C GLU A 150 8.34 1.11 7.10
N PRO A 151 8.35 2.43 6.84
CA PRO A 151 7.15 3.14 6.44
C PRO A 151 6.67 2.73 5.05
N ALA A 152 5.37 2.58 4.88
CA ALA A 152 4.76 2.32 3.58
C ALA A 152 3.32 2.83 3.51
N LEU A 153 2.80 2.97 2.29
CA LEU A 153 1.43 3.36 2.00
C LEU A 153 0.68 2.25 1.27
N ILE A 154 -0.47 1.87 1.79
CA ILE A 154 -1.43 0.98 1.14
C ILE A 154 -2.60 1.81 0.64
N VAL A 155 -2.76 1.86 -0.68
CA VAL A 155 -3.86 2.58 -1.33
C VAL A 155 -4.96 1.60 -1.71
N MET A 156 -6.13 1.73 -1.09
CA MET A 156 -7.30 0.90 -1.38
C MET A 156 -8.37 1.74 -2.07
N LYS A 157 -8.82 1.28 -3.24
CA LYS A 157 -9.80 1.96 -4.08
C LYS A 157 -10.79 0.99 -4.69
N SER A 158 -11.87 1.49 -5.25
CA SER A 158 -12.88 0.69 -5.95
C SER A 158 -13.34 -0.51 -5.10
N THR A 159 -13.18 -1.72 -5.57
CA THR A 159 -13.61 -2.95 -4.88
C THR A 159 -12.86 -3.21 -3.57
N GLN A 160 -11.67 -2.66 -3.39
CA GLN A 160 -10.90 -2.80 -2.15
C GLN A 160 -11.42 -1.89 -1.01
N LEU A 161 -12.24 -0.88 -1.29
CA LEU A 161 -12.83 -0.02 -0.26
C LEU A 161 -13.66 -0.81 0.77
N LYS A 162 -14.29 -1.92 0.35
CA LYS A 162 -14.99 -2.81 1.27
C LYS A 162 -14.01 -3.46 2.27
N LYS A 163 -12.82 -3.85 1.83
CA LYS A 163 -11.78 -4.43 2.69
C LYS A 163 -11.19 -3.37 3.63
N SER A 164 -10.92 -2.16 3.11
CA SER A 164 -10.51 -1.01 3.94
C SER A 164 -11.51 -0.73 5.07
N ARG A 165 -12.82 -0.65 4.75
CA ARG A 165 -13.86 -0.45 5.77
C ARG A 165 -13.90 -1.56 6.81
N LYS A 166 -13.76 -2.83 6.38
CA LYS A 166 -13.70 -3.97 7.30
C LYS A 166 -12.50 -3.85 8.25
N TRP A 167 -11.33 -3.50 7.72
CA TRP A 167 -10.13 -3.33 8.52
C TRP A 167 -10.27 -2.18 9.53
N ASN A 168 -10.78 -1.02 9.10
CA ASN A 168 -11.08 0.10 10.01
C ASN A 168 -12.05 -0.32 11.13
N SER A 169 -13.11 -1.09 10.80
CA SER A 169 -14.06 -1.59 11.79
C SER A 169 -13.39 -2.56 12.78
N MET A 170 -12.49 -3.42 12.33
CA MET A 170 -11.72 -4.31 13.21
C MET A 170 -10.88 -3.49 14.21
N MET A 171 -10.16 -2.46 13.76
CA MET A 171 -9.39 -1.59 14.63
C MET A 171 -10.26 -0.86 15.65
N MET A 172 -11.38 -0.29 15.22
CA MET A 172 -12.32 0.44 16.09
C MET A 172 -13.05 -0.46 17.09
N SER A 173 -13.27 -1.73 16.76
CA SER A 173 -13.96 -2.68 17.65
C SER A 173 -13.07 -3.23 18.76
N THR A 174 -11.75 -3.12 18.62
CA THR A 174 -10.81 -3.54 19.65
C THR A 174 -10.96 -2.66 20.89
N LYS A 175 -11.15 -3.29 22.07
CA LYS A 175 -11.26 -2.60 23.35
C LYS A 175 -10.24 -3.15 24.34
N LEU A 176 -9.56 -2.25 25.02
CA LEU A 176 -8.67 -2.58 26.12
C LEU A 176 -9.23 -2.01 27.42
N MET A 177 -8.94 -2.66 28.54
CA MET A 177 -9.31 -2.15 29.87
C MET A 177 -8.24 -1.19 30.37
N GLY A 178 -8.63 0.04 30.60
CA GLY A 178 -7.82 1.08 31.23
C GLY A 178 -8.25 1.34 32.68
N LYS A 179 -7.60 2.29 33.33
CA LYS A 179 -7.93 2.70 34.73
C LYS A 179 -9.36 3.24 34.88
N ASN A 180 -9.89 3.88 33.82
CA ASN A 180 -11.21 4.50 33.79
C ASN A 180 -12.27 3.68 33.03
N GLY A 181 -12.02 2.41 32.78
CA GLY A 181 -12.91 1.51 32.02
C GLY A 181 -12.41 1.16 30.62
N PRO A 182 -13.26 0.56 29.77
CA PRO A 182 -12.88 0.14 28.45
C PRO A 182 -12.63 1.34 27.52
N TYR A 183 -11.56 1.27 26.72
CA TYR A 183 -11.23 2.29 25.71
C TYR A 183 -10.81 1.66 24.39
N THR A 184 -10.93 2.42 23.30
CA THR A 184 -10.37 2.03 22.00
C THR A 184 -8.91 2.46 21.94
N PRO A 185 -7.97 1.51 21.80
CA PRO A 185 -6.55 1.86 21.71
C PRO A 185 -6.24 2.55 20.35
N PRO A 186 -5.11 3.28 20.24
CA PRO A 186 -4.71 3.89 19.00
C PRO A 186 -4.42 2.83 17.92
N MET A 187 -4.47 3.22 16.64
CA MET A 187 -4.29 2.31 15.49
C MET A 187 -3.00 1.50 15.58
N TYR A 188 -1.91 2.13 16.01
CA TYR A 188 -0.58 1.52 16.10
C TYR A 188 -0.38 0.60 17.32
N SER A 189 -1.41 0.37 18.11
CA SER A 189 -1.32 -0.52 19.29
C SER A 189 -1.34 -2.01 18.94
N HIS A 190 -1.70 -2.35 17.73
CA HIS A 190 -1.87 -3.73 17.28
C HIS A 190 -1.17 -3.98 15.94
N VAL A 191 -0.77 -5.23 15.77
CA VAL A 191 -0.12 -5.72 14.55
C VAL A 191 -1.14 -6.51 13.74
N TYR A 192 -1.12 -6.32 12.43
CA TYR A 192 -2.01 -7.02 11.49
C TYR A 192 -1.21 -7.78 10.46
N ARG A 193 -1.70 -8.96 10.10
CA ARG A 193 -1.19 -9.69 8.96
C ARG A 193 -2.10 -9.46 7.76
N LEU A 194 -1.55 -8.89 6.70
CA LEU A 194 -2.26 -8.68 5.45
C LEU A 194 -1.92 -9.79 4.47
N THR A 195 -2.95 -10.47 3.97
CA THR A 195 -2.82 -11.51 2.95
C THR A 195 -3.59 -11.13 1.71
N THR A 196 -3.25 -11.73 0.59
CA THR A 196 -4.02 -11.58 -0.66
C THR A 196 -4.93 -12.77 -0.87
N GLN A 197 -6.10 -12.51 -1.43
CA GLN A 197 -7.08 -13.52 -1.78
C GLN A 197 -7.60 -13.27 -3.18
N ALA A 198 -7.63 -14.33 -4.00
CA ALA A 198 -8.32 -14.27 -5.28
C ALA A 198 -9.83 -14.19 -5.03
N GLU A 199 -10.48 -13.20 -5.62
CA GLU A 199 -11.94 -13.10 -5.64
C GLU A 199 -12.40 -13.06 -7.09
N SER A 200 -13.44 -13.80 -7.42
CA SER A 200 -14.13 -13.71 -8.71
C SER A 200 -15.44 -12.97 -8.52
N ASN A 201 -15.82 -12.17 -9.50
CA ASN A 201 -17.15 -11.65 -9.60
C ASN A 201 -17.70 -11.98 -11.01
N ASP A 202 -19.02 -11.95 -11.18
CA ASP A 202 -19.69 -12.37 -12.41
C ASP A 202 -19.30 -11.55 -13.65
N LYS A 203 -18.70 -10.37 -13.46
CA LYS A 203 -18.23 -9.46 -14.51
C LYS A 203 -16.72 -9.54 -14.76
N ASP A 204 -15.94 -10.01 -13.77
CA ASP A 204 -14.47 -10.06 -13.81
C ASP A 204 -14.01 -11.44 -13.33
N ARG A 205 -13.56 -12.27 -14.25
CA ARG A 205 -13.32 -13.70 -13.99
C ARG A 205 -12.26 -14.01 -12.92
N LYS A 206 -11.38 -13.08 -12.55
CA LYS A 206 -10.45 -13.20 -11.41
C LYS A 206 -9.92 -11.82 -11.00
N SER A 207 -10.21 -11.36 -9.80
CA SER A 207 -9.51 -10.24 -9.17
C SER A 207 -8.81 -10.70 -7.88
N THR A 208 -7.63 -10.16 -7.62
CA THR A 208 -6.91 -10.42 -6.37
C THR A 208 -7.13 -9.25 -5.43
N ARG A 209 -7.44 -9.52 -4.17
CA ARG A 209 -7.72 -8.49 -3.16
C ARG A 209 -6.94 -8.74 -1.87
N LEU A 210 -6.61 -7.64 -1.19
CA LEU A 210 -6.04 -7.69 0.15
C LEU A 210 -7.08 -8.13 1.18
N ASN A 211 -6.66 -8.98 2.10
CA ASN A 211 -7.42 -9.37 3.27
C ASN A 211 -6.57 -9.11 4.53
N SER A 212 -7.20 -8.66 5.60
CA SER A 212 -6.54 -8.36 6.88
C SER A 212 -7.01 -9.32 7.96
N SER A 213 -6.09 -9.80 8.76
CA SER A 213 -6.36 -10.55 9.98
C SER A 213 -5.57 -9.95 11.14
N HIS A 214 -6.17 -9.97 12.33
CA HIS A 214 -5.49 -9.60 13.57
C HIS A 214 -4.55 -10.73 14.00
N THR A 215 -3.36 -10.42 14.37
CA THR A 215 -2.37 -11.34 14.97
C THR A 215 -2.11 -10.98 16.40
#